data_2eb98deecd42c7b066b3276e62ef1d8a
#
_entry.id   2eb98deecd42c7b066b3276e62ef1d8a
#
_cell.length_a   1.000
_cell.length_b   1.000
_cell.length_c   1.000
_cell.angle_alpha   90.00
_cell.angle_beta   90.00
_cell.angle_gamma   90.00
#
_symmetry.space_group_name_H-M   'P 1'
#
loop_
_entity.id
_entity.type
_entity.pdbx_description
1 polymer ?
#
loop_
_entity_poly.entity_id
_entity_poly.type
_entity_poly.pdbx_seq_one_letter_code
_entity_poly.pdbx_strand_id
1 'polypeptide(L)'
;MLEGLVGLLLQAEISKAQIEVQDSVDSYYVAKADSATGHVIEVTYDVNSRGEIAGDLEEFRNVVAETLSDSRGWVRANVKFTEVESGGRLHMVLAAPAEVAAASSGCSDKLSCTVKPYVYINDDRWLGGSDSYNELGVTLQNYRRMVINHEVGHFLGHGHVTECETSTGLAPIMLQQSTGLLGCKPNSWPLPNELWVKGI
;
A
#
# COMPACT_ATOMS: atom_id res chain seq x y z
N MET A 1 -9.70 -39.07 -6.17
CA MET A 1 -10.25 -38.33 -7.32
C MET A 1 -11.26 -37.25 -6.91
N LEU A 2 -12.13 -37.46 -5.90
CA LEU A 2 -13.08 -36.42 -5.43
C LEU A 2 -12.38 -35.21 -4.74
N GLU A 3 -11.37 -35.44 -3.95
CA GLU A 3 -10.66 -34.36 -3.22
C GLU A 3 -9.95 -33.37 -4.15
N GLY A 4 -9.43 -33.83 -5.28
CA GLY A 4 -8.81 -32.95 -6.28
C GLY A 4 -9.83 -32.04 -7.00
N LEU A 5 -11.04 -32.53 -7.24
CA LEU A 5 -12.12 -31.73 -7.87
C LEU A 5 -12.66 -30.65 -6.92
N VAL A 6 -12.80 -30.97 -5.63
CA VAL A 6 -13.27 -30.00 -4.61
C VAL A 6 -12.24 -28.90 -4.44
N GLY A 7 -10.95 -29.22 -4.42
CA GLY A 7 -9.88 -28.22 -4.33
C GLY A 7 -9.83 -27.27 -5.54
N LEU A 8 -10.04 -27.79 -6.76
CA LEU A 8 -10.10 -26.98 -7.99
C LEU A 8 -11.33 -26.06 -8.03
N LEU A 9 -12.47 -26.52 -7.57
CA LEU A 9 -13.71 -25.73 -7.50
C LEU A 9 -13.59 -24.60 -6.46
N LEU A 10 -13.03 -24.88 -5.28
CA LEU A 10 -12.77 -23.85 -4.27
C LEU A 10 -11.78 -22.78 -4.77
N GLN A 11 -10.70 -23.17 -5.43
CA GLN A 11 -9.75 -22.22 -6.01
C GLN A 11 -10.37 -21.38 -7.12
N ALA A 12 -11.24 -21.95 -7.95
CA ALA A 12 -11.96 -21.21 -9.00
C ALA A 12 -12.95 -20.20 -8.41
N GLU A 13 -13.64 -20.53 -7.31
CA GLU A 13 -14.57 -19.61 -6.64
C GLU A 13 -13.84 -18.49 -5.90
N ILE A 14 -12.70 -18.78 -5.23
CA ILE A 14 -11.84 -17.77 -4.61
C ILE A 14 -11.29 -16.82 -5.68
N SER A 15 -10.80 -17.34 -6.79
CA SER A 15 -10.29 -16.54 -7.91
C SER A 15 -11.38 -15.64 -8.51
N LYS A 16 -12.60 -16.14 -8.64
CA LYS A 16 -13.75 -15.35 -9.13
C LYS A 16 -14.14 -14.24 -8.16
N ALA A 17 -14.20 -14.52 -6.87
CA ALA A 17 -14.49 -13.53 -5.84
C ALA A 17 -13.42 -12.43 -5.78
N GLN A 18 -12.15 -12.80 -5.97
CA GLN A 18 -11.03 -11.83 -6.05
C GLN A 18 -11.15 -10.90 -7.28
N ILE A 19 -11.55 -11.45 -8.44
CA ILE A 19 -11.78 -10.66 -9.65
C ILE A 19 -12.98 -9.71 -9.44
N GLU A 20 -14.09 -10.18 -8.87
CA GLU A 20 -15.27 -9.34 -8.60
C GLU A 20 -14.96 -8.19 -7.60
N VAL A 21 -14.14 -8.44 -6.57
CA VAL A 21 -13.67 -7.39 -5.64
C VAL A 21 -12.77 -6.41 -6.37
N GLN A 22 -11.84 -6.88 -7.20
CA GLN A 22 -10.93 -6.01 -7.94
C GLN A 22 -11.69 -5.15 -8.96
N ASP A 23 -12.63 -5.74 -9.73
CA ASP A 23 -13.45 -5.02 -10.69
C ASP A 23 -14.33 -3.95 -10.02
N SER A 24 -14.87 -4.24 -8.82
CA SER A 24 -15.67 -3.28 -8.05
C SER A 24 -14.81 -2.12 -7.52
N VAL A 25 -13.58 -2.40 -7.11
CA VAL A 25 -12.60 -1.38 -6.68
C VAL A 25 -12.20 -0.52 -7.87
N ASP A 26 -11.83 -1.14 -8.99
CA ASP A 26 -11.39 -0.40 -10.18
C ASP A 26 -12.51 0.48 -10.74
N SER A 27 -13.76 0.00 -10.79
CA SER A 27 -14.91 0.80 -11.23
C SER A 27 -15.21 1.97 -10.29
N TYR A 28 -15.03 1.82 -8.97
CA TYR A 28 -15.18 2.89 -7.99
C TYR A 28 -14.17 4.01 -8.25
N TYR A 29 -12.91 3.69 -8.50
CA TYR A 29 -11.87 4.69 -8.76
C TYR A 29 -12.02 5.37 -10.12
N VAL A 30 -12.43 4.65 -11.15
CA VAL A 30 -12.72 5.23 -12.48
C VAL A 30 -13.88 6.21 -12.40
N ALA A 31 -14.96 5.89 -11.67
CA ALA A 31 -16.13 6.77 -11.51
C ALA A 31 -15.84 8.03 -10.69
N LYS A 32 -14.77 8.05 -9.90
CA LYS A 32 -14.38 9.15 -8.99
C LYS A 32 -13.11 9.89 -9.44
N ALA A 33 -12.58 9.60 -10.61
CA ALA A 33 -11.45 10.33 -11.21
C ALA A 33 -11.88 11.72 -11.69
N ASP A 34 -12.32 12.57 -10.75
CA ASP A 34 -12.74 13.94 -11.05
C ASP A 34 -11.60 14.94 -10.83
N SER A 35 -11.25 15.57 -11.93
CA SER A 35 -10.58 16.88 -12.10
C SER A 35 -10.15 17.57 -10.80
N ALA A 36 -8.97 17.22 -10.30
CA ALA A 36 -8.27 18.06 -9.36
C ALA A 36 -7.78 19.32 -10.09
N THR A 37 -8.53 20.40 -9.99
CA THR A 37 -8.09 21.75 -10.39
C THR A 37 -7.27 22.34 -9.25
N GLY A 38 -5.98 22.03 -9.18
CA GLY A 38 -5.10 22.51 -8.13
C GLY A 38 -3.63 22.48 -8.52
N HIS A 39 -2.80 23.17 -7.73
CA HIS A 39 -1.36 23.17 -7.92
C HIS A 39 -0.79 21.75 -7.73
N VAL A 40 0.03 21.29 -8.69
CA VAL A 40 0.70 19.97 -8.60
C VAL A 40 1.80 20.05 -7.55
N ILE A 41 1.77 19.13 -6.59
CA ILE A 41 2.82 18.97 -5.59
C ILE A 41 3.86 17.99 -6.14
N GLU A 42 5.04 18.48 -6.46
CA GLU A 42 6.13 17.62 -6.92
C GLU A 42 6.93 17.04 -5.73
N VAL A 43 7.05 15.71 -5.71
CA VAL A 43 7.82 14.96 -4.71
C VAL A 43 8.84 14.12 -5.45
N THR A 44 10.12 14.45 -5.29
CA THR A 44 11.20 13.55 -5.72
C THR A 44 11.38 12.44 -4.70
N TYR A 45 11.63 11.20 -5.16
CA TYR A 45 11.94 10.09 -4.28
C TYR A 45 13.14 9.29 -4.77
N ASP A 46 13.84 8.66 -3.86
CA ASP A 46 14.85 7.65 -4.16
C ASP A 46 14.51 6.32 -3.48
N VAL A 47 15.10 5.22 -3.99
CA VAL A 47 14.87 3.86 -3.52
C VAL A 47 16.18 3.26 -3.03
N ASN A 48 16.16 2.79 -1.79
CA ASN A 48 17.33 2.23 -1.11
C ASN A 48 16.98 0.97 -0.33
N SER A 49 17.99 0.28 0.20
CA SER A 49 17.82 -0.79 1.19
C SER A 49 18.55 -0.45 2.48
N ARG A 50 18.13 -1.08 3.59
CA ARG A 50 18.81 -0.97 4.89
C ARG A 50 18.84 -2.31 5.61
N GLY A 51 20.02 -2.68 6.11
CA GLY A 51 20.29 -3.98 6.71
C GLY A 51 20.41 -5.09 5.66
N GLU A 52 20.40 -6.32 6.13
CA GLU A 52 20.42 -7.50 5.26
C GLU A 52 18.98 -7.85 4.86
N ILE A 53 18.64 -7.66 3.58
CA ILE A 53 17.34 -7.95 3.01
C ILE A 53 17.38 -9.22 2.17
N ALA A 54 16.28 -9.98 2.14
CA ALA A 54 16.09 -11.15 1.28
C ALA A 54 15.26 -10.80 0.02
N GLY A 55 14.49 -9.70 0.07
CA GLY A 55 13.71 -9.20 -1.07
C GLY A 55 14.61 -8.62 -2.17
N ASP A 56 14.13 -8.70 -3.40
CA ASP A 56 14.80 -8.10 -4.56
C ASP A 56 14.55 -6.58 -4.58
N LEU A 57 15.64 -5.81 -4.50
CA LEU A 57 15.57 -4.34 -4.47
C LEU A 57 15.07 -3.75 -5.80
N GLU A 58 15.37 -4.40 -6.92
CA GLU A 58 14.91 -3.93 -8.23
C GLU A 58 13.41 -4.22 -8.41
N GLU A 59 12.92 -5.38 -7.97
CA GLU A 59 11.48 -5.65 -7.89
C GLU A 59 10.78 -4.61 -7.00
N PHE A 60 11.36 -4.31 -5.83
CA PHE A 60 10.83 -3.28 -4.94
C PHE A 60 10.74 -1.91 -5.62
N ARG A 61 11.81 -1.46 -6.29
CA ARG A 61 11.87 -0.21 -7.06
C ARG A 61 10.75 -0.14 -8.09
N ASN A 62 10.58 -1.20 -8.87
CA ASN A 62 9.57 -1.25 -9.91
C ASN A 62 8.15 -1.16 -9.34
N VAL A 63 7.84 -1.89 -8.27
CA VAL A 63 6.51 -1.84 -7.62
C VAL A 63 6.25 -0.48 -6.96
N VAL A 64 7.27 0.16 -6.38
CA VAL A 64 7.16 1.54 -5.87
C VAL A 64 6.81 2.49 -7.01
N ALA A 65 7.56 2.46 -8.12
CA ALA A 65 7.33 3.33 -9.27
C ALA A 65 5.93 3.13 -9.88
N GLU A 66 5.50 1.88 -10.08
CA GLU A 66 4.15 1.54 -10.54
C GLU A 66 3.08 2.07 -9.58
N THR A 67 3.23 1.87 -8.27
CA THR A 67 2.24 2.26 -7.27
C THR A 67 2.11 3.78 -7.17
N LEU A 68 3.22 4.50 -7.17
CA LEU A 68 3.24 5.96 -7.02
C LEU A 68 2.77 6.69 -8.28
N SER A 69 2.85 6.06 -9.47
CA SER A 69 2.36 6.61 -10.73
C SER A 69 0.95 6.16 -11.12
N ASP A 70 0.36 5.20 -10.39
CA ASP A 70 -0.95 4.65 -10.72
C ASP A 70 -2.07 5.70 -10.57
N SER A 71 -2.96 5.73 -11.56
CA SER A 71 -4.09 6.68 -11.60
C SER A 71 -5.10 6.52 -10.46
N ARG A 72 -5.09 5.38 -9.76
CA ARG A 72 -5.90 5.10 -8.56
C ARG A 72 -5.26 5.61 -7.28
N GLY A 73 -3.95 5.93 -7.33
CA GLY A 73 -3.12 6.30 -6.19
C GLY A 73 -3.17 7.79 -5.82
N TRP A 74 -2.09 8.25 -5.18
CA TRP A 74 -1.94 9.60 -4.67
C TRP A 74 -1.84 10.68 -5.77
N VAL A 75 -1.65 10.31 -7.04
CA VAL A 75 -1.75 11.23 -8.18
C VAL A 75 -3.10 11.96 -8.22
N ARG A 76 -4.16 11.35 -7.67
CA ARG A 76 -5.50 11.95 -7.54
C ARG A 76 -5.55 13.08 -6.51
N ALA A 77 -4.59 13.13 -5.59
CA ALA A 77 -4.40 14.25 -4.65
C ALA A 77 -3.49 15.35 -5.23
N ASN A 78 -3.28 15.37 -6.56
CA ASN A 78 -2.35 16.27 -7.26
C ASN A 78 -0.88 16.11 -6.82
N VAL A 79 -0.47 14.93 -6.41
CA VAL A 79 0.93 14.63 -6.12
C VAL A 79 1.55 13.95 -7.33
N LYS A 80 2.66 14.49 -7.80
CA LYS A 80 3.49 13.90 -8.84
C LYS A 80 4.78 13.42 -8.21
N PHE A 81 5.00 12.11 -8.24
CA PHE A 81 6.24 11.49 -7.78
C PHE A 81 7.21 11.34 -8.94
N THR A 82 8.47 11.68 -8.71
CA THR A 82 9.56 11.56 -9.69
C THR A 82 10.75 10.89 -9.04
N GLU A 83 11.14 9.73 -9.55
CA GLU A 83 12.33 9.04 -9.06
C GLU A 83 13.60 9.80 -9.42
N VAL A 84 14.53 9.85 -8.46
CA VAL A 84 15.88 10.38 -8.61
C VAL A 84 16.89 9.36 -8.10
N GLU A 85 18.12 9.43 -8.54
CA GLU A 85 19.16 8.49 -8.14
C GLU A 85 19.46 8.58 -6.63
N SER A 86 19.46 9.80 -6.07
CA SER A 86 19.67 10.05 -4.65
C SER A 86 19.20 11.45 -4.26
N GLY A 87 19.01 11.69 -2.94
CA GLY A 87 18.64 13.00 -2.40
C GLY A 87 17.19 13.38 -2.68
N GLY A 88 16.32 12.40 -2.85
CA GLY A 88 14.88 12.62 -2.92
C GLY A 88 14.32 13.28 -1.66
N ARG A 89 13.19 13.96 -1.80
CA ARG A 89 12.42 14.48 -0.64
C ARG A 89 11.76 13.36 0.16
N LEU A 90 11.57 12.22 -0.45
CA LEU A 90 11.05 10.98 0.12
C LEU A 90 12.06 9.87 -0.13
N HIS A 91 12.40 9.10 0.90
CA HIS A 91 13.27 7.93 0.78
C HIS A 91 12.45 6.67 0.97
N MET A 92 12.30 5.89 -0.09
CA MET A 92 11.65 4.58 -0.06
C MET A 92 12.70 3.51 0.28
N VAL A 93 12.57 2.87 1.43
CA VAL A 93 13.61 1.96 1.95
C VAL A 93 13.02 0.57 2.17
N LEU A 94 13.52 -0.44 1.44
CA LEU A 94 13.29 -1.84 1.78
C LEU A 94 14.24 -2.20 2.94
N ALA A 95 13.71 -2.52 4.10
CA ALA A 95 14.51 -2.61 5.33
C ALA A 95 14.32 -3.94 6.05
N ALA A 96 15.42 -4.48 6.55
CA ALA A 96 15.38 -5.60 7.47
C ALA A 96 14.52 -5.22 8.71
N PRO A 97 13.76 -6.17 9.30
CA PRO A 97 12.86 -5.89 10.43
C PRO A 97 13.53 -5.14 11.59
N ALA A 98 14.76 -5.48 11.93
CA ALA A 98 15.52 -4.81 12.99
C ALA A 98 15.82 -3.34 12.68
N GLU A 99 16.06 -3.00 11.41
CA GLU A 99 16.31 -1.63 10.96
C GLU A 99 15.04 -0.78 11.00
N VAL A 100 13.87 -1.40 10.70
CA VAL A 100 12.57 -0.73 10.86
C VAL A 100 12.35 -0.40 12.34
N ALA A 101 12.52 -1.37 13.24
CA ALA A 101 12.38 -1.16 14.69
C ALA A 101 13.35 -0.10 15.24
N ALA A 102 14.56 -0.02 14.70
CA ALA A 102 15.57 0.95 15.13
C ALA A 102 15.30 2.39 14.62
N ALA A 103 14.42 2.57 13.62
CA ALA A 103 14.17 3.87 13.03
C ALA A 103 13.50 4.87 14.00
N SER A 104 12.63 4.40 14.88
CA SER A 104 11.96 5.21 15.91
C SER A 104 11.36 4.30 17.00
N SER A 105 11.18 4.85 18.20
CA SER A 105 10.47 4.15 19.30
C SER A 105 9.00 3.81 19.00
N GLY A 106 8.41 4.43 17.97
CA GLY A 106 7.05 4.12 17.48
C GLY A 106 7.01 3.04 16.40
N CYS A 107 8.17 2.59 15.89
CA CYS A 107 8.27 1.54 14.88
C CYS A 107 8.49 0.17 15.53
N SER A 108 8.23 -0.91 14.79
CA SER A 108 8.42 -2.28 15.26
C SER A 108 9.06 -3.17 14.19
N ASP A 109 9.60 -4.30 14.60
CA ASP A 109 10.10 -5.35 13.71
C ASP A 109 9.00 -6.13 12.97
N LYS A 110 7.73 -5.85 13.24
CA LYS A 110 6.57 -6.56 12.69
C LYS A 110 5.89 -5.84 11.53
N LEU A 111 6.03 -4.53 11.43
CA LEU A 111 5.29 -3.69 10.50
C LEU A 111 6.26 -2.76 9.74
N SER A 112 5.79 -2.21 8.63
CA SER A 112 6.42 -1.06 7.98
C SER A 112 6.23 0.20 8.83
N CYS A 113 7.01 1.24 8.56
CA CYS A 113 6.96 2.44 9.41
C CYS A 113 7.46 3.67 8.63
N THR A 114 6.79 4.80 8.83
CA THR A 114 7.21 6.09 8.27
C THR A 114 7.82 6.98 9.35
N VAL A 115 9.07 7.37 9.16
CA VAL A 115 9.78 8.37 9.96
C VAL A 115 10.31 9.42 8.99
N LYS A 116 9.54 10.48 8.76
CA LYS A 116 9.84 11.48 7.72
C LYS A 116 11.30 11.93 7.73
N PRO A 117 11.95 11.98 6.58
CA PRO A 117 11.46 11.77 5.22
C PRO A 117 11.52 10.31 4.74
N TYR A 118 11.74 9.34 5.62
CA TYR A 118 11.94 7.92 5.29
C TYR A 118 10.63 7.13 5.42
N VAL A 119 10.36 6.30 4.43
CA VAL A 119 9.34 5.26 4.42
C VAL A 119 10.05 3.90 4.42
N TYR A 120 10.01 3.21 5.55
CA TYR A 120 10.61 1.88 5.72
C TYR A 120 9.57 0.80 5.45
N ILE A 121 9.74 0.08 4.35
CA ILE A 121 8.96 -1.13 4.06
C ILE A 121 9.68 -2.32 4.65
N ASN A 122 9.02 -3.03 5.53
CA ASN A 122 9.56 -4.20 6.22
C ASN A 122 9.73 -5.37 5.24
N ASP A 123 10.94 -5.93 5.15
CA ASP A 123 11.30 -6.97 4.19
C ASP A 123 10.50 -8.27 4.37
N ASP A 124 10.25 -8.69 5.61
CA ASP A 124 9.40 -9.87 5.87
C ASP A 124 7.97 -9.67 5.37
N ARG A 125 7.43 -8.45 5.52
CA ARG A 125 6.11 -8.08 5.00
C ARG A 125 6.11 -7.94 3.47
N TRP A 126 7.20 -7.47 2.91
CA TRP A 126 7.39 -7.42 1.47
C TRP A 126 7.32 -8.80 0.83
N LEU A 127 7.97 -9.79 1.46
CA LEU A 127 8.05 -11.17 0.98
C LEU A 127 6.79 -11.99 1.28
N GLY A 128 6.18 -11.81 2.45
CA GLY A 128 5.13 -12.71 2.95
C GLY A 128 3.75 -12.07 3.14
N GLY A 129 3.60 -10.77 3.00
CA GLY A 129 2.34 -10.09 3.33
C GLY A 129 2.08 -10.04 4.84
N SER A 130 0.80 -10.02 5.22
CA SER A 130 0.34 -10.15 6.59
C SER A 130 -0.76 -11.20 6.71
N ASP A 131 -0.91 -11.80 7.90
CA ASP A 131 -1.92 -12.84 8.13
C ASP A 131 -3.33 -12.35 7.77
N SER A 132 -3.66 -11.09 8.15
CA SER A 132 -4.95 -10.48 7.85
C SER A 132 -5.26 -10.37 6.35
N TYR A 133 -4.25 -10.20 5.50
CA TYR A 133 -4.40 -10.17 4.05
C TYR A 133 -4.37 -11.57 3.44
N ASN A 134 -3.49 -12.43 3.92
CA ASN A 134 -3.30 -13.79 3.41
C ASN A 134 -4.54 -14.65 3.65
N GLU A 135 -5.18 -14.53 4.82
CA GLU A 135 -6.43 -15.24 5.17
C GLU A 135 -7.60 -14.87 4.25
N LEU A 136 -7.60 -13.67 3.67
CA LEU A 136 -8.62 -13.22 2.73
C LEU A 136 -8.32 -13.59 1.27
N GLY A 137 -7.18 -14.26 1.02
CA GLY A 137 -6.76 -14.64 -0.32
C GLY A 137 -6.38 -13.44 -1.21
N VAL A 138 -6.09 -12.29 -0.64
CA VAL A 138 -5.62 -11.11 -1.39
C VAL A 138 -4.20 -11.37 -1.87
N THR A 139 -3.91 -11.00 -3.12
CA THR A 139 -2.58 -11.23 -3.69
C THR A 139 -1.49 -10.45 -2.97
N LEU A 140 -0.27 -11.01 -2.91
CA LEU A 140 0.89 -10.32 -2.36
C LEU A 140 1.15 -8.98 -3.05
N GLN A 141 0.89 -8.88 -4.35
CA GLN A 141 1.03 -7.63 -5.10
C GLN A 141 0.06 -6.54 -4.61
N ASN A 142 -1.18 -6.89 -4.28
CA ASN A 142 -2.13 -5.95 -3.71
C ASN A 142 -1.74 -5.55 -2.28
N TYR A 143 -1.18 -6.47 -1.48
CA TYR A 143 -0.61 -6.14 -0.18
C TYR A 143 0.55 -5.15 -0.31
N ARG A 144 1.50 -5.37 -1.22
CA ARG A 144 2.64 -4.48 -1.48
C ARG A 144 2.19 -3.08 -1.88
N ARG A 145 1.18 -2.96 -2.77
CA ARG A 145 0.57 -1.67 -3.12
C ARG A 145 -0.09 -0.99 -1.94
N MET A 146 -0.81 -1.76 -1.13
CA MET A 146 -1.45 -1.24 0.08
C MET A 146 -0.41 -0.67 1.05
N VAL A 147 0.63 -1.41 1.39
CA VAL A 147 1.61 -0.95 2.37
C VAL A 147 2.41 0.25 1.86
N ILE A 148 2.77 0.31 0.58
CA ILE A 148 3.40 1.48 -0.03
C ILE A 148 2.49 2.70 0.09
N ASN A 149 1.24 2.60 -0.33
CA ASN A 149 0.30 3.70 -0.27
C ASN A 149 -0.01 4.15 1.18
N HIS A 150 -0.09 3.22 2.13
CA HIS A 150 -0.29 3.50 3.55
C HIS A 150 0.88 4.32 4.12
N GLU A 151 2.09 3.84 3.93
CA GLU A 151 3.28 4.51 4.46
C GLU A 151 3.54 5.86 3.78
N VAL A 152 3.31 5.95 2.46
CA VAL A 152 3.36 7.23 1.74
C VAL A 152 2.25 8.17 2.23
N GLY A 153 1.09 7.67 2.60
CA GLY A 153 0.03 8.44 3.26
C GLY A 153 0.52 9.14 4.53
N HIS A 154 1.29 8.45 5.38
CA HIS A 154 1.93 9.08 6.54
C HIS A 154 2.92 10.17 6.15
N PHE A 155 3.72 9.95 5.10
CA PHE A 155 4.59 10.99 4.55
C PHE A 155 3.78 12.20 4.08
N LEU A 156 2.63 12.01 3.45
CA LEU A 156 1.73 13.08 2.98
C LEU A 156 0.96 13.77 4.12
N GLY A 157 1.06 13.28 5.37
CA GLY A 157 0.50 13.92 6.55
C GLY A 157 -0.73 13.28 7.15
N HIS A 158 -1.09 12.08 6.69
CA HIS A 158 -2.23 11.33 7.22
C HIS A 158 -1.89 10.60 8.52
N GLY A 159 -2.89 10.51 9.39
CA GLY A 159 -2.90 9.62 10.56
C GLY A 159 -3.75 8.38 10.30
N HIS A 160 -3.67 7.41 11.20
CA HIS A 160 -4.51 6.21 11.14
C HIS A 160 -6.00 6.53 11.31
N VAL A 161 -6.84 5.68 10.69
CA VAL A 161 -8.29 5.67 10.84
C VAL A 161 -8.77 4.26 11.22
N THR A 162 -9.99 4.14 11.73
CA THR A 162 -10.52 2.87 12.28
C THR A 162 -11.87 2.46 11.71
N GLU A 163 -12.42 3.23 10.77
CA GLU A 163 -13.74 2.99 10.21
C GLU A 163 -13.67 2.69 8.72
N CYS A 164 -14.55 1.80 8.26
CA CYS A 164 -14.71 1.52 6.83
C CYS A 164 -15.35 2.72 6.10
N GLU A 165 -15.11 2.81 4.80
CA GLU A 165 -15.91 3.67 3.94
C GLU A 165 -17.37 3.17 3.90
N THR A 166 -18.33 4.04 4.19
CA THR A 166 -19.72 3.64 4.49
C THR A 166 -20.49 3.12 3.29
N SER A 167 -20.18 3.60 2.08
CA SER A 167 -20.94 3.23 0.88
C SER A 167 -20.45 1.94 0.22
N THR A 168 -19.17 1.61 0.35
CA THR A 168 -18.54 0.45 -0.28
C THR A 168 -18.13 -0.63 0.70
N GLY A 169 -17.93 -0.27 1.98
CA GLY A 169 -17.33 -1.11 3.00
C GLY A 169 -15.82 -1.31 2.82
N LEU A 170 -15.16 -0.54 1.93
CA LEU A 170 -13.72 -0.61 1.72
C LEU A 170 -12.95 -0.05 2.92
N ALA A 171 -11.80 -0.65 3.22
CA ALA A 171 -10.85 -0.10 4.15
C ALA A 171 -10.24 1.18 3.58
N PRO A 172 -10.27 2.33 4.29
CA PRO A 172 -9.41 3.45 3.93
C PRO A 172 -7.95 3.00 3.87
N ILE A 173 -7.14 3.64 3.01
CA ILE A 173 -5.73 3.26 2.92
C ILE A 173 -5.01 3.49 4.25
N MET A 174 -5.45 4.46 5.04
CA MET A 174 -4.89 4.77 6.36
C MET A 174 -5.43 3.88 7.50
N LEU A 175 -6.29 2.90 7.23
CA LEU A 175 -6.56 1.82 8.18
C LEU A 175 -5.32 0.93 8.30
N GLN A 176 -4.95 0.49 9.51
CA GLN A 176 -3.82 -0.43 9.73
C GLN A 176 -4.15 -1.85 9.24
N GLN A 177 -4.36 -2.00 7.95
CA GLN A 177 -4.85 -3.23 7.32
C GLN A 177 -3.91 -4.43 7.53
N SER A 178 -2.61 -4.19 7.79
CA SER A 178 -1.63 -5.25 8.11
C SER A 178 -1.90 -5.92 9.47
N THR A 179 -2.62 -5.26 10.38
CA THR A 179 -2.94 -5.79 11.71
C THR A 179 -4.38 -6.31 11.81
N GLY A 180 -5.23 -5.91 10.87
CA GLY A 180 -6.63 -6.33 10.81
C GLY A 180 -7.49 -5.34 10.04
N LEU A 181 -8.59 -5.83 9.48
CA LEU A 181 -9.48 -5.04 8.62
C LEU A 181 -10.71 -4.48 9.34
N LEU A 182 -10.92 -4.80 10.62
CA LEU A 182 -12.05 -4.33 11.44
C LEU A 182 -13.43 -4.56 10.76
N GLY A 183 -13.55 -5.60 9.93
CA GLY A 183 -14.75 -5.92 9.15
C GLY A 183 -14.83 -5.20 7.80
N CYS A 184 -13.85 -4.38 7.43
CA CYS A 184 -13.78 -3.75 6.13
C CYS A 184 -13.33 -4.75 5.04
N LYS A 185 -13.65 -4.45 3.80
CA LYS A 185 -13.05 -5.12 2.64
C LYS A 185 -11.64 -4.58 2.39
N PRO A 186 -10.67 -5.42 2.02
CA PRO A 186 -9.30 -4.98 1.74
C PRO A 186 -9.26 -3.96 0.58
N ASN A 187 -8.34 -3.00 0.68
CA ASN A 187 -8.19 -1.95 -0.32
C ASN A 187 -6.73 -1.49 -0.38
N SER A 188 -6.21 -1.31 -1.59
CA SER A 188 -4.82 -0.93 -1.83
C SER A 188 -4.63 0.54 -2.24
N TRP A 189 -5.71 1.33 -2.32
CA TRP A 189 -5.69 2.66 -2.89
C TRP A 189 -6.34 3.71 -1.98
N PRO A 190 -5.86 4.96 -1.98
CA PRO A 190 -6.49 6.03 -1.19
C PRO A 190 -7.93 6.29 -1.66
N LEU A 191 -8.84 6.36 -0.72
CA LEU A 191 -10.25 6.69 -0.95
C LEU A 191 -10.44 8.20 -1.23
N PRO A 192 -11.56 8.63 -1.82
CA PRO A 192 -11.77 10.05 -2.15
C PRO A 192 -11.63 11.01 -0.97
N ASN A 193 -12.03 10.60 0.22
CA ASN A 193 -11.89 11.40 1.46
C ASN A 193 -10.45 11.44 2.01
N GLU A 194 -9.55 10.63 1.45
CA GLU A 194 -8.12 10.63 1.78
C GLU A 194 -7.27 11.46 0.80
N LEU A 195 -7.87 12.03 -0.26
CA LEU A 195 -7.15 12.76 -1.32
C LEU A 195 -6.82 14.21 -0.92
N TRP A 196 -6.02 14.37 0.13
CA TRP A 196 -5.47 15.64 0.57
C TRP A 196 -4.01 15.47 1.03
N VAL A 197 -3.29 16.58 1.13
CA VAL A 197 -1.87 16.59 1.54
C VAL A 197 -1.66 17.68 2.58
N LYS A 198 -0.87 17.38 3.61
CA LYS A 198 -0.54 18.32 4.67
C LYS A 198 0.90 18.17 5.13
N GLY A 199 1.66 19.25 5.09
CA GLY A 199 2.96 19.32 5.79
C GLY A 199 4.11 18.60 5.09
N ILE A 200 4.14 18.63 3.76
CA ILE A 200 5.31 18.22 2.97
C ILE A 200 5.94 19.39 2.24
#